data_783847ff84f5c9ff55dc64ae9a1d4f08
#
_entry.id   783847ff84f5c9ff55dc64ae9a1d4f08
#
_cell.length_a   1.000
_cell.length_b   1.000
_cell.length_c   1.000
_cell.angle_alpha   90.00
_cell.angle_beta   90.00
_cell.angle_gamma   90.00
#
_symmetry.space_group_name_H-M   'P 1'
#
loop_
_entity.id
_entity.type
_entity.pdbx_description
1 polymer ?
#
loop_
_entity_poly.entity_id
_entity_poly.type
_entity_poly.pdbx_seq_one_letter_code
_entity_poly.pdbx_strand_id
1 'polypeptide(L)'
;NLTVSGKKDQSKGPVGAITVSVDDGSGAVNADIPVTIVKSSKPLVTTTEARIKAKAGQTVDVNLSEYTTNPFPDPLVVLDASVHVGQGTASGNGNVLSVTPKAGFHGNMTVVYRVMDATNDPDRVVQGRVVVQVVDRPEPPQNVSITPMGAGTAFVRFDSGASNGGQITGYTITDKYDGKTYETRDPGTQITGLVNGAKHSFTVVAHNEAGDSDPSAPSAEVLIDMAPEQMAAPTVTGEDGALNVSWTAPHNEGSAIHTYTVFLTGPGGGQPIPYPVSAPQTSLRIPGLENGKMYTVTVQAQNKAETPSPASSPTEGYPHGKPDQATGVSAVAIGSAGDPNEATVEVTWTPGSPNGKVWGPATVSVNGVDVQVSSDARTATLSGVPTGSKVSASVTMSN
;
A
#
# COMPACT_ATOMS: atom_id res chain seq x y z
N ASN A 1 -18.67 -9.23 -87.14
CA ASN A 1 -19.01 -8.32 -86.08
C ASN A 1 -17.90 -7.26 -85.86
N LEU A 2 -18.19 -6.00 -86.06
CA LEU A 2 -17.29 -4.91 -85.83
C LEU A 2 -17.53 -4.42 -84.35
N THR A 3 -16.52 -4.50 -83.51
CA THR A 3 -16.63 -3.92 -82.15
C THR A 3 -15.83 -2.65 -82.12
N VAL A 4 -16.51 -1.57 -81.75
CA VAL A 4 -15.91 -0.22 -81.56
C VAL A 4 -15.85 0.08 -80.09
N SER A 5 -14.68 0.41 -79.56
CA SER A 5 -14.49 0.88 -78.19
C SER A 5 -13.94 2.29 -78.19
N GLY A 6 -14.56 3.20 -77.40
CA GLY A 6 -14.05 4.55 -77.19
C GLY A 6 -12.85 4.60 -76.27
N LYS A 7 -11.94 5.59 -76.43
CA LYS A 7 -10.90 5.90 -75.43
C LYS A 7 -11.52 6.45 -74.16
N LYS A 8 -10.89 6.23 -73.05
CA LYS A 8 -11.36 6.47 -71.67
C LYS A 8 -11.73 7.94 -71.37
N ASP A 9 -11.23 8.93 -72.12
CA ASP A 9 -11.34 10.36 -71.82
C ASP A 9 -12.07 11.16 -72.90
N GLN A 10 -12.90 10.52 -73.73
CA GLN A 10 -13.64 11.26 -74.76
C GLN A 10 -15.00 11.77 -74.24
N SER A 11 -15.28 13.03 -74.56
CA SER A 11 -16.57 13.66 -74.29
C SER A 11 -17.71 12.98 -75.05
N LYS A 12 -18.92 13.00 -74.44
CA LYS A 12 -20.15 12.54 -75.11
C LYS A 12 -20.43 13.37 -76.37
N GLY A 13 -20.88 12.69 -77.41
CA GLY A 13 -21.23 13.34 -78.65
C GLY A 13 -20.65 12.64 -79.87
N PRO A 14 -20.88 13.17 -81.09
CA PRO A 14 -20.31 12.61 -82.30
C PRO A 14 -18.78 12.77 -82.28
N VAL A 15 -18.05 11.67 -82.55
CA VAL A 15 -16.57 11.63 -82.52
C VAL A 15 -15.96 11.36 -83.91
N GLY A 16 -16.80 11.17 -84.94
CA GLY A 16 -16.36 10.90 -86.27
C GLY A 16 -17.17 9.80 -86.94
N ALA A 17 -16.67 9.27 -87.98
CA ALA A 17 -17.24 8.12 -88.70
C ALA A 17 -16.18 7.02 -88.91
N ILE A 18 -16.59 5.77 -88.93
CA ILE A 18 -15.78 4.64 -89.36
C ILE A 18 -16.12 4.42 -90.83
N THR A 19 -15.16 4.60 -91.72
CA THR A 19 -15.32 4.25 -93.14
C THR A 19 -15.17 2.78 -93.29
N VAL A 20 -16.23 2.11 -93.70
CA VAL A 20 -16.21 0.68 -94.06
C VAL A 20 -16.10 0.58 -95.61
N SER A 21 -15.08 -0.09 -96.11
CA SER A 21 -14.87 -0.35 -97.52
C SER A 21 -15.27 -1.78 -97.80
N VAL A 22 -16.18 -1.97 -98.70
CA VAL A 22 -16.58 -3.27 -99.23
C VAL A 22 -16.19 -3.33 -100.68
N ASP A 23 -15.36 -4.32 -101.05
CA ASP A 23 -14.90 -4.59 -102.40
C ASP A 23 -15.41 -5.99 -102.82
N ASP A 24 -16.17 -6.06 -103.92
CA ASP A 24 -16.68 -7.29 -104.52
C ASP A 24 -15.84 -7.78 -105.73
N GLY A 25 -14.69 -7.16 -105.98
CA GLY A 25 -13.81 -7.40 -107.13
C GLY A 25 -14.10 -6.52 -108.37
N SER A 26 -15.18 -5.67 -108.34
CA SER A 26 -15.48 -4.70 -109.34
C SER A 26 -15.17 -3.22 -108.97
N GLY A 27 -14.85 -3.01 -107.73
CA GLY A 27 -14.44 -1.73 -107.10
C GLY A 27 -14.91 -1.63 -105.69
N ALA A 28 -14.16 -0.85 -104.87
CA ALA A 28 -14.50 -0.62 -103.46
C ALA A 28 -15.57 0.43 -103.32
N VAL A 29 -16.64 0.15 -102.62
CA VAL A 29 -17.64 1.06 -102.15
C VAL A 29 -17.42 1.37 -100.68
N ASN A 30 -17.27 2.66 -100.35
CA ASN A 30 -17.09 3.13 -99.01
C ASN A 30 -18.41 3.66 -98.39
N ALA A 31 -18.68 3.25 -97.19
CA ALA A 31 -19.78 3.77 -96.37
C ALA A 31 -19.25 4.28 -95.01
N ASP A 32 -19.60 5.47 -94.70
CA ASP A 32 -19.25 6.07 -93.41
C ASP A 32 -20.33 5.80 -92.32
N ILE A 33 -19.95 5.14 -91.29
CA ILE A 33 -20.80 4.84 -90.14
C ILE A 33 -20.49 5.87 -89.07
N PRO A 34 -21.45 6.81 -88.79
CA PRO A 34 -21.20 7.81 -87.73
C PRO A 34 -21.08 7.14 -86.38
N VAL A 35 -20.05 7.53 -85.62
CA VAL A 35 -19.79 7.04 -84.26
C VAL A 35 -20.13 8.14 -83.29
N THR A 36 -20.95 7.79 -82.33
CA THR A 36 -21.34 8.72 -81.24
C THR A 36 -21.05 8.04 -79.91
N ILE A 37 -20.34 8.72 -79.02
CA ILE A 37 -20.16 8.29 -77.64
C ILE A 37 -21.41 8.58 -76.83
N VAL A 38 -22.04 7.55 -76.32
CA VAL A 38 -23.25 7.63 -75.46
C VAL A 38 -22.92 7.30 -74.01
N LYS A 39 -23.84 7.63 -73.13
CA LYS A 39 -23.73 7.21 -71.71
C LYS A 39 -23.58 5.68 -71.61
N SER A 40 -22.79 5.21 -70.69
CA SER A 40 -22.70 3.79 -70.40
C SER A 40 -24.05 3.21 -70.00
N SER A 41 -24.42 2.03 -70.54
CA SER A 41 -25.63 1.31 -70.16
C SER A 41 -25.45 0.47 -68.88
N LYS A 42 -24.21 0.36 -68.33
CA LYS A 42 -23.99 -0.32 -67.07
C LYS A 42 -24.60 0.48 -65.89
N PRO A 43 -25.08 -0.20 -64.81
CA PRO A 43 -25.64 0.45 -63.64
C PRO A 43 -24.61 1.40 -63.00
N LEU A 44 -25.09 2.31 -62.19
CA LEU A 44 -24.23 3.16 -61.33
C LEU A 44 -23.55 2.30 -60.25
N VAL A 45 -22.42 2.76 -59.75
CA VAL A 45 -21.84 2.27 -58.53
C VAL A 45 -22.85 2.37 -57.39
N THR A 46 -22.92 1.38 -56.52
CA THR A 46 -23.67 1.50 -55.25
C THR A 46 -22.72 1.53 -54.08
N THR A 47 -23.02 2.29 -53.04
CA THR A 47 -22.22 2.40 -51.84
C THR A 47 -23.00 1.90 -50.64
N THR A 48 -22.35 1.19 -49.72
CA THR A 48 -22.86 0.88 -48.37
C THR A 48 -22.08 1.67 -47.33
N GLU A 49 -22.71 2.01 -46.21
CA GLU A 49 -22.05 2.72 -45.12
C GLU A 49 -20.98 1.85 -44.47
N ALA A 50 -19.72 2.28 -44.49
CA ALA A 50 -18.65 1.66 -43.76
C ALA A 50 -18.67 2.11 -42.28
N ARG A 51 -18.50 1.18 -41.36
CA ARG A 51 -18.34 1.45 -39.93
C ARG A 51 -17.00 0.90 -39.44
N ILE A 52 -16.11 1.78 -39.01
CA ILE A 52 -14.76 1.43 -38.60
C ILE A 52 -14.41 2.06 -37.26
N LYS A 53 -13.34 1.58 -36.64
CA LYS A 53 -12.73 2.21 -35.45
C LYS A 53 -11.40 2.85 -35.84
N ALA A 54 -11.07 3.96 -35.15
CA ALA A 54 -9.78 4.62 -35.28
C ALA A 54 -9.31 5.17 -33.93
N LYS A 55 -8.01 5.28 -33.76
CA LYS A 55 -7.42 5.99 -32.61
C LYS A 55 -7.23 7.46 -32.97
N ALA A 56 -7.44 8.35 -32.01
CA ALA A 56 -7.19 9.77 -32.17
C ALA A 56 -5.74 10.03 -32.67
N GLY A 57 -5.57 10.89 -33.63
CA GLY A 57 -4.28 11.24 -34.21
C GLY A 57 -3.65 10.18 -35.12
N GLN A 58 -4.26 9.00 -35.31
CA GLN A 58 -3.74 7.95 -36.19
C GLN A 58 -4.57 7.83 -37.47
N THR A 59 -3.87 7.67 -38.60
CA THR A 59 -4.53 7.45 -39.89
C THR A 59 -5.02 6.00 -40.00
N VAL A 60 -6.25 5.85 -40.47
CA VAL A 60 -6.80 4.55 -40.85
C VAL A 60 -7.17 4.60 -42.34
N ASP A 61 -6.80 3.58 -43.08
CA ASP A 61 -7.11 3.45 -44.49
C ASP A 61 -8.30 2.52 -44.70
N VAL A 62 -9.27 2.98 -45.46
CA VAL A 62 -10.51 2.28 -45.80
C VAL A 62 -10.46 1.88 -47.25
N ASN A 63 -10.42 0.58 -47.57
CA ASN A 63 -10.53 0.07 -48.91
C ASN A 63 -12.01 0.12 -49.34
N LEU A 64 -12.36 1.04 -50.25
CA LEU A 64 -13.73 1.25 -50.66
C LEU A 64 -14.30 0.10 -51.49
N SER A 65 -13.47 -0.80 -52.04
CA SER A 65 -13.94 -2.00 -52.73
C SER A 65 -14.80 -2.93 -51.86
N GLU A 66 -14.61 -2.85 -50.50
CA GLU A 66 -15.37 -3.66 -49.55
C GLU A 66 -16.78 -3.10 -49.32
N TYR A 67 -16.97 -1.84 -49.62
CA TYR A 67 -18.21 -1.05 -49.32
C TYR A 67 -18.88 -0.52 -50.59
N THR A 68 -18.45 -0.99 -51.78
CA THR A 68 -19.01 -0.53 -53.03
C THR A 68 -19.27 -1.71 -53.99
N THR A 69 -20.33 -1.65 -54.78
CA THR A 69 -20.51 -2.55 -55.91
C THR A 69 -20.19 -1.81 -57.19
N ASN A 70 -19.08 -2.15 -57.83
CA ASN A 70 -18.61 -1.49 -59.05
C ASN A 70 -18.90 -2.42 -60.26
N PRO A 71 -19.66 -1.94 -61.26
CA PRO A 71 -19.97 -2.76 -62.45
C PRO A 71 -18.83 -2.86 -63.49
N PHE A 72 -17.70 -2.18 -63.20
CA PHE A 72 -16.50 -2.21 -64.05
C PHE A 72 -15.36 -3.01 -63.40
N PRO A 73 -14.47 -3.61 -64.21
CA PRO A 73 -13.32 -4.33 -63.65
C PRO A 73 -12.24 -3.39 -63.09
N ASP A 74 -12.17 -2.15 -63.63
CA ASP A 74 -11.20 -1.16 -63.13
C ASP A 74 -11.62 -0.63 -61.75
N PRO A 75 -10.66 -0.32 -60.86
CA PRO A 75 -10.97 0.22 -59.54
C PRO A 75 -11.63 1.59 -59.62
N LEU A 76 -12.40 1.93 -58.60
CA LEU A 76 -12.97 3.28 -58.40
C LEU A 76 -11.87 4.30 -58.08
N VAL A 77 -12.15 5.56 -58.39
CA VAL A 77 -11.29 6.69 -58.01
C VAL A 77 -12.03 7.60 -57.04
N VAL A 78 -11.46 7.86 -55.87
CA VAL A 78 -11.98 8.87 -54.96
C VAL A 78 -11.66 10.25 -55.51
N LEU A 79 -12.66 11.04 -55.81
CA LEU A 79 -12.53 12.41 -56.28
C LEU A 79 -12.22 13.39 -55.19
N ASP A 80 -12.97 13.28 -54.11
CA ASP A 80 -12.80 14.07 -52.88
C ASP A 80 -13.38 13.36 -51.67
N ALA A 81 -12.95 13.81 -50.49
CA ALA A 81 -13.47 13.38 -49.22
C ALA A 81 -13.46 14.55 -48.23
N SER A 82 -14.48 14.63 -47.40
CA SER A 82 -14.59 15.68 -46.38
C SER A 82 -15.16 15.12 -45.08
N VAL A 83 -14.75 15.71 -43.96
CA VAL A 83 -15.29 15.40 -42.64
C VAL A 83 -16.59 16.20 -42.50
N HIS A 84 -17.72 15.51 -42.34
CA HIS A 84 -19.04 16.11 -42.16
C HIS A 84 -19.41 16.28 -40.68
N VAL A 85 -19.01 15.29 -39.83
CA VAL A 85 -19.20 15.31 -38.37
C VAL A 85 -17.90 14.91 -37.72
N GLY A 86 -17.54 15.53 -36.59
CA GLY A 86 -16.29 15.27 -35.86
C GLY A 86 -15.14 16.18 -36.27
N GLN A 87 -13.93 15.82 -35.89
CA GLN A 87 -12.71 16.61 -36.16
C GLN A 87 -11.62 15.73 -36.75
N GLY A 88 -10.96 16.18 -37.79
CA GLY A 88 -9.91 15.45 -38.46
C GLY A 88 -9.78 15.79 -39.91
N THR A 89 -9.09 14.96 -40.70
CA THR A 89 -8.93 15.11 -42.15
C THR A 89 -9.27 13.78 -42.83
N ALA A 90 -9.69 13.91 -44.12
CA ALA A 90 -9.91 12.76 -44.96
C ALA A 90 -9.38 13.08 -46.38
N SER A 91 -8.77 12.09 -47.03
CA SER A 91 -8.26 12.20 -48.41
C SER A 91 -8.40 10.86 -49.11
N GLY A 92 -8.53 10.91 -50.45
CA GLY A 92 -8.61 9.72 -51.30
C GLY A 92 -7.36 9.54 -52.15
N ASN A 93 -6.96 8.27 -52.36
CA ASN A 93 -5.94 7.88 -53.29
C ASN A 93 -6.37 6.57 -53.97
N GLY A 94 -6.72 6.65 -55.28
CA GLY A 94 -7.35 5.56 -55.99
C GLY A 94 -8.68 5.17 -55.33
N ASN A 95 -8.81 3.90 -54.94
CA ASN A 95 -10.00 3.39 -54.23
C ASN A 95 -9.82 3.30 -52.69
N VAL A 96 -8.77 3.94 -52.13
CA VAL A 96 -8.50 3.99 -50.72
C VAL A 96 -8.86 5.36 -50.17
N LEU A 97 -9.60 5.38 -49.06
CA LEU A 97 -9.93 6.56 -48.29
C LEU A 97 -9.10 6.55 -47.01
N SER A 98 -8.18 7.50 -46.90
CA SER A 98 -7.38 7.70 -45.65
C SER A 98 -8.08 8.68 -44.75
N VAL A 99 -8.37 8.29 -43.51
CA VAL A 99 -9.05 9.12 -42.50
C VAL A 99 -8.15 9.29 -41.30
N THR A 100 -7.90 10.54 -40.89
CA THR A 100 -7.05 10.85 -39.73
C THR A 100 -7.87 11.70 -38.74
N PRO A 101 -8.44 11.10 -37.68
CA PRO A 101 -9.08 11.88 -36.63
C PRO A 101 -8.06 12.79 -35.95
N LYS A 102 -8.50 13.97 -35.52
CA LYS A 102 -7.64 14.92 -34.79
C LYS A 102 -7.22 14.30 -33.44
N ALA A 103 -5.96 14.51 -33.03
CA ALA A 103 -5.51 14.14 -31.69
C ALA A 103 -6.35 14.82 -30.61
N GLY A 104 -6.76 14.09 -29.57
CA GLY A 104 -7.67 14.55 -28.51
C GLY A 104 -9.16 14.49 -28.87
N PHE A 105 -9.53 14.14 -30.10
CA PHE A 105 -10.93 13.94 -30.49
C PHE A 105 -11.35 12.49 -30.22
N HIS A 106 -12.48 12.30 -29.58
CA HIS A 106 -13.13 11.01 -29.37
C HIS A 106 -14.63 11.07 -29.66
N GLY A 107 -15.23 9.94 -29.98
CA GLY A 107 -16.63 9.85 -30.36
C GLY A 107 -16.84 9.55 -31.85
N ASN A 108 -18.03 9.84 -32.38
CA ASN A 108 -18.34 9.52 -33.75
C ASN A 108 -17.85 10.60 -34.73
N MET A 109 -17.14 10.16 -35.75
CA MET A 109 -16.72 10.98 -36.89
C MET A 109 -17.41 10.45 -38.17
N THR A 110 -17.92 11.32 -39.01
CA THR A 110 -18.53 10.95 -40.29
C THR A 110 -17.76 11.60 -41.43
N VAL A 111 -17.29 10.79 -42.35
CA VAL A 111 -16.66 11.22 -43.59
C VAL A 111 -17.58 10.93 -44.74
N VAL A 112 -17.74 11.92 -45.60
CA VAL A 112 -18.45 11.81 -46.89
C VAL A 112 -17.40 11.83 -47.98
N TYR A 113 -17.52 10.94 -48.95
CA TYR A 113 -16.62 10.85 -50.11
C TYR A 113 -17.39 10.73 -51.41
N ARG A 114 -16.76 11.15 -52.52
CA ARG A 114 -17.31 10.97 -53.86
C ARG A 114 -16.36 10.09 -54.67
N VAL A 115 -16.94 9.12 -55.35
CA VAL A 115 -16.21 8.17 -56.25
C VAL A 115 -16.70 8.23 -57.64
N MET A 116 -15.80 8.01 -58.57
CA MET A 116 -16.06 7.93 -60.01
C MET A 116 -15.62 6.55 -60.51
N ASP A 117 -16.42 5.98 -61.43
CA ASP A 117 -16.08 4.71 -62.08
C ASP A 117 -15.16 4.93 -63.32
N ALA A 118 -14.78 3.83 -63.96
CA ALA A 118 -13.84 3.82 -65.08
C ALA A 118 -14.29 4.60 -66.32
N THR A 119 -15.53 5.05 -66.39
CA THR A 119 -16.03 5.86 -67.54
C THR A 119 -15.57 7.32 -67.51
N ASN A 120 -15.11 7.83 -66.38
CA ASN A 120 -14.80 9.25 -66.11
C ASN A 120 -15.98 10.20 -66.45
N ASP A 121 -17.20 9.69 -66.38
CA ASP A 121 -18.43 10.48 -66.68
C ASP A 121 -18.88 11.22 -65.39
N PRO A 122 -18.88 12.56 -65.36
CA PRO A 122 -19.31 13.33 -64.16
C PRO A 122 -20.73 13.02 -63.69
N ASP A 123 -21.63 12.63 -64.63
CA ASP A 123 -23.02 12.26 -64.30
C ASP A 123 -23.12 10.91 -63.57
N ARG A 124 -22.01 10.16 -63.44
CA ARG A 124 -21.93 8.87 -62.77
C ARG A 124 -21.19 8.89 -61.44
N VAL A 125 -20.88 10.09 -60.97
CA VAL A 125 -20.26 10.27 -59.61
C VAL A 125 -21.26 9.86 -58.55
N VAL A 126 -20.84 9.05 -57.60
CA VAL A 126 -21.65 8.55 -56.48
C VAL A 126 -21.02 8.96 -55.18
N GLN A 127 -21.87 9.35 -54.25
CA GLN A 127 -21.47 9.70 -52.89
C GLN A 127 -21.60 8.49 -51.96
N GLY A 128 -20.60 8.28 -51.13
CA GLY A 128 -20.61 7.30 -50.03
C GLY A 128 -20.30 7.94 -48.69
N ARG A 129 -20.39 7.12 -47.65
CA ARG A 129 -20.23 7.58 -46.26
C ARG A 129 -19.48 6.55 -45.45
N VAL A 130 -18.54 7.03 -44.60
CA VAL A 130 -17.84 6.24 -43.59
C VAL A 130 -18.13 6.81 -42.21
N VAL A 131 -18.57 5.98 -41.28
CA VAL A 131 -18.73 6.33 -39.87
C VAL A 131 -17.56 5.73 -39.11
N VAL A 132 -16.79 6.58 -38.42
CA VAL A 132 -15.61 6.23 -37.67
C VAL A 132 -15.89 6.39 -36.18
N GLN A 133 -15.84 5.34 -35.41
CA GLN A 133 -15.81 5.41 -33.96
C GLN A 133 -14.38 5.72 -33.53
N VAL A 134 -14.15 6.95 -33.07
CA VAL A 134 -12.83 7.39 -32.63
C VAL A 134 -12.68 7.18 -31.14
N VAL A 135 -11.60 6.55 -30.72
CA VAL A 135 -11.19 6.34 -29.33
C VAL A 135 -9.91 7.11 -29.05
N ASP A 136 -9.81 7.67 -27.85
CA ASP A 136 -8.58 8.30 -27.36
C ASP A 136 -8.16 7.68 -26.03
N ARG A 137 -6.94 8.00 -25.58
CA ARG A 137 -6.42 7.57 -24.27
C ARG A 137 -7.36 8.05 -23.16
N PRO A 138 -7.50 7.30 -22.06
CA PRO A 138 -8.31 7.75 -20.92
C PRO A 138 -7.77 9.05 -20.32
N GLU A 139 -8.62 9.80 -19.65
CA GLU A 139 -8.18 10.84 -18.73
C GLU A 139 -7.51 10.22 -17.51
N PRO A 140 -6.56 10.94 -16.88
CA PRO A 140 -5.91 10.47 -15.65
C PRO A 140 -6.95 10.19 -14.54
N PRO A 141 -6.80 9.11 -13.77
CA PRO A 141 -7.61 8.90 -12.56
C PRO A 141 -7.46 10.06 -11.58
N GLN A 142 -8.49 10.29 -10.76
CA GLN A 142 -8.56 11.40 -9.82
C GLN A 142 -8.85 10.93 -8.39
N ASN A 143 -8.68 11.82 -7.40
CA ASN A 143 -9.03 11.60 -6.00
C ASN A 143 -8.40 10.33 -5.41
N VAL A 144 -7.13 10.08 -5.74
CA VAL A 144 -6.40 8.92 -5.19
C VAL A 144 -6.26 9.07 -3.68
N SER A 145 -6.75 8.09 -2.95
CA SER A 145 -6.76 8.05 -1.48
C SER A 145 -6.25 6.71 -0.95
N ILE A 146 -5.67 6.75 0.25
CA ILE A 146 -5.09 5.60 0.94
C ILE A 146 -5.77 5.45 2.29
N THR A 147 -6.16 4.22 2.65
CA THR A 147 -6.62 3.85 3.98
C THR A 147 -5.72 2.74 4.51
N PRO A 148 -4.92 2.95 5.57
CA PRO A 148 -4.15 1.89 6.22
C PRO A 148 -5.07 0.76 6.71
N MET A 149 -4.62 -0.49 6.56
CA MET A 149 -5.39 -1.67 6.99
C MET A 149 -4.63 -2.56 7.96
N GLY A 150 -3.40 -2.19 8.32
CA GLY A 150 -2.53 -2.95 9.21
C GLY A 150 -1.08 -3.00 8.71
N ALA A 151 -0.30 -3.93 9.26
CA ALA A 151 1.09 -4.09 8.88
C ALA A 151 1.26 -4.34 7.37
N GLY A 152 1.99 -3.46 6.71
CA GLY A 152 2.31 -3.58 5.29
C GLY A 152 1.11 -3.59 4.35
N THR A 153 -0.07 -3.14 4.78
CA THR A 153 -1.32 -3.27 4.03
C THR A 153 -2.09 -1.96 4.00
N ALA A 154 -2.60 -1.58 2.83
CA ALA A 154 -3.48 -0.44 2.64
C ALA A 154 -4.52 -0.71 1.57
N PHE A 155 -5.67 -0.03 1.64
CA PHE A 155 -6.63 0.05 0.55
C PHE A 155 -6.41 1.36 -0.21
N VAL A 156 -6.16 1.27 -1.51
CA VAL A 156 -6.05 2.43 -2.42
C VAL A 156 -7.32 2.53 -3.22
N ARG A 157 -7.93 3.71 -3.22
CA ARG A 157 -9.14 4.05 -3.98
C ARG A 157 -8.91 5.30 -4.80
N PHE A 158 -9.58 5.37 -5.96
CA PHE A 158 -9.54 6.51 -6.87
C PHE A 158 -10.82 6.58 -7.70
N ASP A 159 -11.05 7.72 -8.35
CA ASP A 159 -12.11 7.88 -9.35
C ASP A 159 -11.49 7.63 -10.73
N SER A 160 -12.18 6.86 -11.56
CA SER A 160 -11.79 6.65 -12.96
C SER A 160 -11.89 7.96 -13.71
N GLY A 161 -10.92 8.30 -14.52
CA GLY A 161 -11.04 9.38 -15.50
C GLY A 161 -12.06 9.04 -16.61
N ALA A 162 -12.32 9.99 -17.51
CA ALA A 162 -13.14 9.73 -18.69
C ALA A 162 -12.48 8.67 -19.58
N SER A 163 -13.27 7.76 -20.13
CA SER A 163 -12.78 6.65 -20.95
C SER A 163 -12.44 7.05 -22.40
N ASN A 164 -12.86 8.25 -22.82
CA ASN A 164 -12.64 8.85 -24.16
C ASN A 164 -13.02 7.93 -25.33
N GLY A 165 -14.19 7.29 -25.19
CA GLY A 165 -14.78 6.43 -26.23
C GLY A 165 -14.28 4.99 -26.25
N GLY A 166 -13.22 4.65 -25.54
CA GLY A 166 -12.70 3.28 -25.35
C GLY A 166 -13.06 2.74 -23.97
N GLN A 167 -13.31 1.45 -23.85
CA GLN A 167 -13.53 0.83 -22.55
C GLN A 167 -12.21 0.81 -21.74
N ILE A 168 -12.24 1.25 -20.48
CA ILE A 168 -11.10 1.09 -19.58
C ILE A 168 -10.92 -0.41 -19.30
N THR A 169 -9.70 -0.93 -19.51
CA THR A 169 -9.35 -2.33 -19.36
C THR A 169 -8.65 -2.64 -18.03
N GLY A 170 -8.11 -1.63 -17.37
CA GLY A 170 -7.42 -1.75 -16.10
C GLY A 170 -6.69 -0.48 -15.69
N TYR A 171 -5.99 -0.58 -14.57
CA TYR A 171 -5.22 0.51 -13.97
C TYR A 171 -3.89 -0.04 -13.42
N THR A 172 -2.83 0.75 -13.56
CA THR A 172 -1.55 0.53 -12.89
C THR A 172 -1.39 1.55 -11.77
N ILE A 173 -1.25 1.06 -10.54
CA ILE A 173 -0.98 1.87 -9.34
C ILE A 173 0.51 1.81 -9.06
N THR A 174 1.18 2.95 -8.91
CA THR A 174 2.61 3.03 -8.61
C THR A 174 2.83 3.61 -7.23
N ASP A 175 3.52 2.88 -6.35
CA ASP A 175 3.98 3.39 -5.06
C ASP A 175 5.17 4.33 -5.27
N LYS A 176 5.05 5.56 -4.77
CA LYS A 176 6.11 6.58 -4.88
C LYS A 176 7.27 6.33 -3.91
N TYR A 177 7.08 5.47 -2.89
CA TYR A 177 8.13 5.13 -1.93
C TYR A 177 9.24 4.28 -2.55
N ASP A 178 8.89 3.22 -3.26
CA ASP A 178 9.85 2.25 -3.80
C ASP A 178 9.70 2.00 -5.31
N GLY A 179 8.71 2.62 -5.96
CA GLY A 179 8.45 2.49 -7.39
C GLY A 179 7.74 1.18 -7.78
N LYS A 180 7.33 0.36 -6.84
CA LYS A 180 6.56 -0.85 -7.14
C LYS A 180 5.21 -0.53 -7.76
N THR A 181 4.78 -1.41 -8.65
CA THR A 181 3.52 -1.29 -9.36
C THR A 181 2.55 -2.42 -9.00
N TYR A 182 1.27 -2.10 -9.03
CA TYR A 182 0.17 -3.02 -8.72
C TYR A 182 -0.93 -2.83 -9.77
N GLU A 183 -1.43 -3.94 -10.31
CA GLU A 183 -2.46 -3.93 -11.33
C GLU A 183 -3.84 -4.19 -10.74
N THR A 184 -4.86 -3.47 -11.24
CA THR A 184 -6.25 -3.71 -10.88
C THR A 184 -7.18 -3.43 -12.06
N ARG A 185 -8.38 -4.01 -12.04
CA ARG A 185 -9.46 -3.68 -13.00
C ARG A 185 -10.51 -2.77 -12.38
N ASP A 186 -10.53 -2.68 -11.08
CA ASP A 186 -11.49 -1.89 -10.31
C ASP A 186 -10.88 -0.56 -9.85
N PRO A 187 -11.68 0.50 -9.62
CA PRO A 187 -11.22 1.80 -9.14
C PRO A 187 -10.86 1.80 -7.66
N GLY A 188 -10.37 0.69 -7.15
CA GLY A 188 -9.85 0.50 -5.79
C GLY A 188 -9.40 -0.93 -5.56
N THR A 189 -8.33 -1.10 -4.80
CA THR A 189 -7.78 -2.43 -4.47
C THR A 189 -7.01 -2.39 -3.16
N GLN A 190 -6.90 -3.54 -2.51
CA GLN A 190 -6.01 -3.75 -1.39
C GLN A 190 -4.59 -4.01 -1.90
N ILE A 191 -3.64 -3.26 -1.37
CA ILE A 191 -2.21 -3.42 -1.64
C ILE A 191 -1.57 -4.03 -0.40
N THR A 192 -0.71 -5.02 -0.59
CA THR A 192 0.04 -5.73 0.45
C THR A 192 1.53 -5.69 0.17
N GLY A 193 2.36 -5.96 1.19
CA GLY A 193 3.81 -5.96 1.05
C GLY A 193 4.42 -4.55 1.03
N LEU A 194 3.71 -3.56 1.56
CA LEU A 194 4.22 -2.22 1.80
C LEU A 194 5.23 -2.23 2.96
N VAL A 195 6.17 -1.29 2.95
CA VAL A 195 7.21 -1.20 3.98
C VAL A 195 6.63 -0.55 5.24
N ASN A 196 6.60 -1.29 6.36
CA ASN A 196 6.18 -0.77 7.65
C ASN A 196 7.10 0.35 8.15
N GLY A 197 6.52 1.37 8.79
CA GLY A 197 7.22 2.53 9.30
C GLY A 197 7.72 3.48 8.20
N ALA A 198 7.20 3.34 6.97
CA ALA A 198 7.43 4.24 5.87
C ALA A 198 6.16 5.00 5.47
N LYS A 199 6.32 6.19 4.90
CA LYS A 199 5.24 6.95 4.29
C LYS A 199 5.10 6.56 2.84
N HIS A 200 3.91 6.18 2.44
CA HIS A 200 3.55 5.79 1.08
C HIS A 200 2.61 6.82 0.45
N SER A 201 2.76 7.06 -0.84
CA SER A 201 1.81 7.77 -1.69
C SER A 201 1.77 7.11 -3.05
N PHE A 202 0.63 7.18 -3.73
CA PHE A 202 0.40 6.46 -4.98
C PHE A 202 -0.01 7.37 -6.10
N THR A 203 0.41 7.01 -7.32
CA THR A 203 -0.13 7.53 -8.58
C THR A 203 -0.78 6.41 -9.34
N VAL A 204 -1.76 6.73 -10.19
CA VAL A 204 -2.53 5.74 -10.95
C VAL A 204 -2.58 6.12 -12.42
N VAL A 205 -2.40 5.15 -13.31
CA VAL A 205 -2.55 5.24 -14.76
C VAL A 205 -3.70 4.36 -15.19
N ALA A 206 -4.61 4.87 -16.01
CA ALA A 206 -5.71 4.11 -16.61
C ALA A 206 -5.34 3.64 -18.02
N HIS A 207 -5.84 2.47 -18.43
CA HIS A 207 -5.56 1.84 -19.72
C HIS A 207 -6.84 1.62 -20.52
N ASN A 208 -6.80 1.88 -21.84
CA ASN A 208 -7.82 1.43 -22.79
C ASN A 208 -7.17 0.99 -24.11
N GLU A 209 -7.97 0.64 -25.13
CA GLU A 209 -7.49 0.21 -26.44
C GLU A 209 -6.69 1.27 -27.20
N ALA A 210 -6.84 2.56 -26.87
CA ALA A 210 -6.09 3.65 -27.49
C ALA A 210 -4.70 3.83 -26.88
N GLY A 211 -4.53 3.47 -25.59
CA GLY A 211 -3.25 3.55 -24.84
C GLY A 211 -3.48 3.91 -23.38
N ASP A 212 -2.43 4.42 -22.75
CA ASP A 212 -2.36 4.76 -21.34
C ASP A 212 -2.67 6.23 -21.11
N SER A 213 -3.37 6.55 -20.03
CA SER A 213 -3.54 7.92 -19.55
C SER A 213 -2.22 8.50 -19.07
N ASP A 214 -2.17 9.82 -18.89
CA ASP A 214 -1.14 10.40 -18.05
C ASP A 214 -1.35 9.94 -16.58
N PRO A 215 -0.31 9.94 -15.73
CA PRO A 215 -0.45 9.59 -14.32
C PRO A 215 -1.37 10.58 -13.59
N SER A 216 -2.12 10.08 -12.62
CA SER A 216 -2.88 10.90 -11.69
C SER A 216 -1.96 11.84 -10.89
N ALA A 217 -2.55 12.86 -10.25
CA ALA A 217 -1.90 13.50 -9.11
C ALA A 217 -1.60 12.44 -8.02
N PRO A 218 -0.48 12.57 -7.28
CA PRO A 218 -0.19 11.65 -6.19
C PRO A 218 -1.22 11.81 -5.05
N SER A 219 -1.51 10.72 -4.37
CA SER A 219 -2.27 10.77 -3.12
C SER A 219 -1.51 11.55 -2.03
N ALA A 220 -2.20 11.93 -0.94
CA ALA A 220 -1.54 12.33 0.29
C ALA A 220 -0.59 11.20 0.79
N GLU A 221 0.50 11.58 1.46
CA GLU A 221 1.37 10.60 2.11
C GLU A 221 0.70 10.05 3.38
N VAL A 222 0.74 8.74 3.55
CA VAL A 222 0.19 8.04 4.72
C VAL A 222 1.24 7.09 5.29
N LEU A 223 1.44 7.12 6.60
CA LEU A 223 2.29 6.16 7.31
C LEU A 223 1.60 4.79 7.33
N ILE A 224 2.29 3.78 6.83
CA ILE A 224 1.83 2.38 6.90
C ILE A 224 2.60 1.70 8.01
N ASP A 225 1.92 1.42 9.12
CA ASP A 225 2.49 0.68 10.25
C ASP A 225 1.37 0.07 11.12
N MET A 226 1.76 -0.77 12.08
CA MET A 226 0.88 -1.34 13.08
C MET A 226 1.58 -1.33 14.44
N ALA A 227 0.87 -0.93 15.49
CA ALA A 227 1.39 -0.97 16.86
C ALA A 227 1.74 -2.40 17.28
N PRO A 228 2.75 -2.60 18.15
CA PRO A 228 3.03 -3.90 18.75
C PRO A 228 1.82 -4.42 19.54
N GLU A 229 1.71 -5.74 19.68
CA GLU A 229 0.68 -6.36 20.51
C GLU A 229 0.84 -5.99 22.00
N GLN A 230 -0.17 -6.32 22.81
CA GLN A 230 -0.13 -6.08 24.24
C GLN A 230 1.07 -6.80 24.90
N MET A 231 1.78 -6.06 25.74
CA MET A 231 2.88 -6.61 26.53
C MET A 231 2.37 -7.64 27.57
N ALA A 232 3.15 -8.70 27.77
CA ALA A 232 2.96 -9.56 28.95
C ALA A 232 3.27 -8.80 30.24
N ALA A 233 2.71 -9.25 31.37
CA ALA A 233 3.01 -8.67 32.68
C ALA A 233 4.52 -8.72 32.95
N PRO A 234 5.15 -7.62 33.42
CA PRO A 234 6.58 -7.62 33.75
C PRO A 234 6.86 -8.46 35.01
N THR A 235 8.09 -8.95 35.12
CA THR A 235 8.60 -9.49 36.38
C THR A 235 9.19 -8.35 37.21
N VAL A 236 8.80 -8.24 38.49
CA VAL A 236 9.27 -7.21 39.40
C VAL A 236 9.90 -7.87 40.62
N THR A 237 11.14 -7.51 40.94
CA THR A 237 11.87 -8.02 42.13
C THR A 237 12.35 -6.83 42.97
N GLY A 238 12.20 -6.95 44.29
CA GLY A 238 12.66 -5.94 45.24
C GLY A 238 14.15 -6.03 45.52
N GLU A 239 14.76 -4.86 45.67
CA GLU A 239 16.13 -4.64 46.12
C GLU A 239 16.12 -3.49 47.15
N ASP A 240 17.23 -3.30 47.89
CA ASP A 240 17.31 -2.21 48.87
C ASP A 240 17.16 -0.85 48.19
N GLY A 241 16.07 -0.14 48.52
CA GLY A 241 15.70 1.16 47.94
C GLY A 241 15.41 1.13 46.45
N ALA A 242 15.17 -0.05 45.81
CA ALA A 242 14.96 -0.17 44.38
C ALA A 242 14.04 -1.32 43.99
N LEU A 243 13.53 -1.24 42.74
CA LEU A 243 12.90 -2.38 42.04
C LEU A 243 13.69 -2.71 40.79
N ASN A 244 13.90 -3.99 40.54
CA ASN A 244 14.37 -4.51 39.26
C ASN A 244 13.14 -5.01 38.47
N VAL A 245 12.93 -4.43 37.30
CA VAL A 245 11.82 -4.74 36.38
C VAL A 245 12.39 -5.39 35.15
N SER A 246 11.82 -6.50 34.71
CA SER A 246 12.18 -7.16 33.44
C SER A 246 10.93 -7.58 32.69
N TRP A 247 11.01 -7.61 31.36
CA TRP A 247 9.91 -7.96 30.45
C TRP A 247 10.39 -8.71 29.23
N THR A 248 9.47 -9.28 28.48
CA THR A 248 9.70 -9.85 27.15
C THR A 248 9.10 -8.96 26.08
N ALA A 249 9.78 -8.84 24.94
CA ALA A 249 9.22 -8.11 23.79
C ALA A 249 7.90 -8.76 23.35
N PRO A 250 6.88 -7.98 23.02
CA PRO A 250 5.62 -8.51 22.52
C PRO A 250 5.77 -8.97 21.07
N HIS A 251 4.79 -9.72 20.56
CA HIS A 251 4.67 -9.95 19.12
C HIS A 251 4.47 -8.63 18.39
N ASN A 252 5.15 -8.46 17.22
CA ASN A 252 5.16 -7.22 16.48
C ASN A 252 5.28 -7.49 14.98
N GLU A 253 4.21 -7.22 14.24
CA GLU A 253 4.17 -7.31 12.76
C GLU A 253 4.51 -5.98 12.08
N GLY A 254 4.56 -4.88 12.84
CA GLY A 254 4.90 -3.55 12.37
C GLY A 254 6.41 -3.32 12.20
N SER A 255 6.80 -2.05 12.19
CA SER A 255 8.22 -1.66 12.22
C SER A 255 8.89 -2.07 13.53
N ALA A 256 10.22 -2.12 13.55
CA ALA A 256 10.97 -2.54 14.75
C ALA A 256 10.62 -1.67 15.96
N ILE A 257 10.43 -2.32 17.12
CA ILE A 257 10.25 -1.62 18.39
C ILE A 257 11.54 -0.83 18.69
N HIS A 258 11.43 0.43 19.02
CA HIS A 258 12.56 1.31 19.34
C HIS A 258 12.58 1.74 20.80
N THR A 259 11.44 1.70 21.52
CA THR A 259 11.35 2.14 22.93
C THR A 259 10.38 1.26 23.71
N TYR A 260 10.74 0.93 24.93
CA TYR A 260 9.83 0.47 25.96
C TYR A 260 9.64 1.59 26.98
N THR A 261 8.42 1.76 27.51
CA THR A 261 8.18 2.68 28.61
C THR A 261 7.67 1.89 29.80
N VAL A 262 8.44 1.88 30.88
CA VAL A 262 8.04 1.34 32.18
C VAL A 262 7.32 2.42 32.96
N PHE A 263 6.11 2.15 33.41
CA PHE A 263 5.32 3.07 34.23
C PHE A 263 5.30 2.56 35.65
N LEU A 264 5.72 3.42 36.59
CA LEU A 264 5.71 3.15 38.04
C LEU A 264 4.63 3.95 38.70
N THR A 265 3.69 3.32 39.38
CA THR A 265 2.70 3.96 40.26
C THR A 265 3.13 3.75 41.70
N GLY A 266 3.22 4.84 42.44
CA GLY A 266 3.65 4.85 43.85
C GLY A 266 2.61 4.30 44.82
N PRO A 267 2.99 4.16 46.12
CA PRO A 267 2.10 3.74 47.22
C PRO A 267 0.88 4.63 47.31
N GLY A 268 -0.32 4.05 47.35
CA GLY A 268 -1.58 4.80 47.43
C GLY A 268 -2.13 5.33 46.11
N GLY A 269 -1.54 4.96 45.01
CA GLY A 269 -1.98 5.35 43.65
C GLY A 269 -1.35 6.65 43.17
N GLY A 270 -1.99 7.32 42.23
CA GLY A 270 -1.50 8.56 41.61
C GLY A 270 -1.18 8.40 40.15
N GLN A 271 -0.59 9.43 39.54
CA GLN A 271 -0.17 9.39 38.15
C GLN A 271 1.06 8.49 37.99
N PRO A 272 1.07 7.55 37.04
CA PRO A 272 2.24 6.75 36.74
C PRO A 272 3.43 7.60 36.30
N ILE A 273 4.60 7.32 36.80
CA ILE A 273 5.86 7.95 36.38
C ILE A 273 6.46 7.13 35.25
N PRO A 274 6.68 7.70 34.04
CA PRO A 274 7.24 7.00 32.90
C PRO A 274 8.77 6.93 32.97
N TYR A 275 9.33 5.78 32.67
CA TYR A 275 10.76 5.51 32.50
C TYR A 275 10.99 4.93 31.09
N PRO A 276 11.43 5.74 30.10
CA PRO A 276 11.72 5.22 28.77
C PRO A 276 13.02 4.42 28.75
N VAL A 277 13.01 3.29 28.02
CA VAL A 277 14.13 2.38 27.85
C VAL A 277 14.27 2.06 26.36
N SER A 278 15.45 2.30 25.79
CA SER A 278 15.70 2.00 24.38
C SER A 278 15.77 0.50 24.12
N ALA A 279 15.11 0.02 23.07
CA ALA A 279 15.28 -1.36 22.62
C ALA A 279 16.73 -1.57 22.10
N PRO A 280 17.30 -2.78 22.23
CA PRO A 280 16.66 -4.04 22.65
C PRO A 280 16.67 -4.31 24.16
N GLN A 281 17.01 -3.34 25.02
CA GLN A 281 17.05 -3.55 26.45
C GLN A 281 15.66 -3.91 27.00
N THR A 282 15.56 -4.98 27.80
CA THR A 282 14.31 -5.51 28.36
C THR A 282 14.33 -5.60 29.89
N SER A 283 15.12 -4.77 30.53
CA SER A 283 15.18 -4.65 31.99
C SER A 283 15.52 -3.23 32.41
N LEU A 284 15.07 -2.88 33.61
CA LEU A 284 15.31 -1.57 34.21
C LEU A 284 15.41 -1.70 35.73
N ARG A 285 16.42 -1.06 36.35
CA ARG A 285 16.49 -0.84 37.77
C ARG A 285 15.95 0.56 38.10
N ILE A 286 14.95 0.64 38.99
CA ILE A 286 14.34 1.89 39.44
C ILE A 286 14.78 2.13 40.88
N PRO A 287 15.71 3.04 41.13
CA PRO A 287 16.22 3.38 42.47
C PRO A 287 15.40 4.46 43.16
N GLY A 288 15.74 4.74 44.44
CA GLY A 288 15.17 5.84 45.21
C GLY A 288 13.76 5.56 45.74
N LEU A 289 13.41 4.29 45.90
CA LEU A 289 12.11 3.83 46.39
C LEU A 289 12.16 3.55 47.90
N GLU A 290 11.03 3.69 48.56
CA GLU A 290 10.91 3.43 49.98
C GLU A 290 10.69 1.92 50.28
N ASN A 291 11.55 1.33 51.11
CA ASN A 291 11.43 -0.06 51.48
C ASN A 291 10.09 -0.35 52.19
N GLY A 292 9.50 -1.51 51.84
CA GLY A 292 8.22 -1.97 52.40
C GLY A 292 6.97 -1.27 51.82
N LYS A 293 7.14 -0.32 50.91
CA LYS A 293 6.02 0.29 50.21
C LYS A 293 5.71 -0.44 48.92
N MET A 294 4.43 -0.70 48.67
CA MET A 294 3.96 -1.37 47.47
C MET A 294 3.91 -0.41 46.29
N TYR A 295 4.49 -0.80 45.15
CA TYR A 295 4.49 -0.10 43.88
C TYR A 295 3.86 -0.99 42.82
N THR A 296 3.19 -0.36 41.84
CA THR A 296 2.59 -1.06 40.71
C THR A 296 3.34 -0.67 39.43
N VAL A 297 3.68 -1.68 38.62
CA VAL A 297 4.46 -1.52 37.38
C VAL A 297 3.68 -2.05 36.19
N THR A 298 3.64 -1.24 35.10
CA THR A 298 3.19 -1.67 33.77
C THR A 298 4.23 -1.29 32.73
N VAL A 299 4.20 -1.93 31.55
CA VAL A 299 5.13 -1.66 30.45
C VAL A 299 4.37 -1.52 29.14
N GLN A 300 4.80 -0.60 28.27
CA GLN A 300 4.35 -0.45 26.90
C GLN A 300 5.54 -0.52 25.93
N ALA A 301 5.29 -1.00 24.71
CA ALA A 301 6.24 -1.00 23.61
C ALA A 301 5.84 0.02 22.53
N GLN A 302 6.80 0.68 21.91
CA GLN A 302 6.59 1.65 20.84
C GLN A 302 7.47 1.31 19.65
N ASN A 303 6.83 1.24 18.46
CA ASN A 303 7.47 1.28 17.15
C ASN A 303 7.13 2.62 16.45
N LYS A 304 7.19 2.71 15.11
CA LYS A 304 6.86 3.95 14.40
C LYS A 304 5.36 4.22 14.22
N ALA A 305 4.48 3.27 14.62
CA ALA A 305 3.03 3.49 14.60
C ALA A 305 2.66 4.68 15.50
N GLU A 306 1.55 5.35 15.18
CA GLU A 306 1.10 6.55 15.89
C GLU A 306 0.79 6.28 17.39
N THR A 307 0.38 5.06 17.71
CA THR A 307 0.05 4.65 19.07
C THR A 307 1.00 3.55 19.57
N PRO A 308 1.37 3.56 20.88
CA PRO A 308 2.11 2.45 21.47
C PRO A 308 1.24 1.18 21.58
N SER A 309 1.86 0.08 21.98
CA SER A 309 1.14 -1.13 22.38
C SER A 309 0.15 -0.83 23.51
N PRO A 310 -0.90 -1.64 23.69
CA PRO A 310 -1.64 -1.64 24.94
C PRO A 310 -0.68 -1.90 26.12
N ALA A 311 -0.95 -1.27 27.28
CA ALA A 311 -0.16 -1.51 28.48
C ALA A 311 -0.26 -2.98 28.92
N SER A 312 0.81 -3.51 29.51
CA SER A 312 0.79 -4.81 30.16
C SER A 312 -0.23 -4.85 31.31
N SER A 313 -0.62 -6.04 31.73
CA SER A 313 -1.23 -6.21 33.03
C SER A 313 -0.28 -5.69 34.12
N PRO A 314 -0.81 -5.07 35.21
CA PRO A 314 0.01 -4.55 36.27
C PRO A 314 0.66 -5.67 37.09
N THR A 315 1.90 -5.43 37.55
CA THR A 315 2.59 -6.27 38.52
C THR A 315 2.96 -5.43 39.72
N GLU A 316 2.69 -5.95 40.91
CA GLU A 316 3.06 -5.31 42.16
C GLU A 316 4.42 -5.78 42.64
N GLY A 317 5.15 -4.91 43.31
CA GLY A 317 6.41 -5.20 43.97
C GLY A 317 6.76 -4.15 45.02
N TYR A 318 7.60 -4.53 45.97
CA TYR A 318 8.08 -3.63 47.00
C TYR A 318 9.59 -3.76 47.19
N PRO A 319 10.30 -2.62 47.38
CA PRO A 319 11.73 -2.66 47.72
C PRO A 319 11.94 -3.19 49.14
N HIS A 320 13.04 -3.88 49.30
CA HIS A 320 13.45 -4.43 50.60
C HIS A 320 14.94 -4.65 50.65
N GLY A 321 15.53 -4.43 51.82
CA GLY A 321 16.93 -4.67 52.05
C GLY A 321 17.18 -5.68 53.21
N LYS A 322 18.44 -5.84 53.56
CA LYS A 322 18.80 -6.56 54.78
C LYS A 322 18.30 -5.78 56.00
N PRO A 323 17.93 -6.47 57.11
CA PRO A 323 17.55 -5.78 58.32
C PRO A 323 18.73 -4.96 58.88
N ASP A 324 18.40 -3.87 59.55
CA ASP A 324 19.39 -3.12 60.29
C ASP A 324 19.91 -3.92 61.48
N GLN A 325 21.12 -3.58 61.93
CA GLN A 325 21.72 -4.23 63.11
C GLN A 325 20.87 -3.98 64.38
N ALA A 326 20.80 -5.02 65.20
CA ALA A 326 20.29 -4.82 66.57
C ALA A 326 21.18 -3.84 67.34
N THR A 327 20.56 -3.01 68.15
CA THR A 327 21.22 -2.01 68.99
C THR A 327 21.01 -2.33 70.48
N GLY A 328 21.80 -1.75 71.39
CA GLY A 328 21.64 -1.89 72.83
C GLY A 328 21.81 -3.36 73.27
N VAL A 329 22.64 -4.14 72.56
CA VAL A 329 22.90 -5.52 72.95
C VAL A 329 23.59 -5.53 74.30
N SER A 330 22.98 -6.17 75.29
CA SER A 330 23.48 -6.32 76.63
C SER A 330 23.39 -7.79 77.07
N ALA A 331 24.40 -8.23 77.79
CA ALA A 331 24.48 -9.61 78.30
C ALA A 331 24.70 -9.56 79.83
N VAL A 332 23.81 -10.16 80.58
CA VAL A 332 23.87 -10.19 82.06
C VAL A 332 23.76 -11.61 82.58
N ALA A 333 24.59 -11.95 83.49
CA ALA A 333 24.49 -13.26 84.20
C ALA A 333 23.31 -13.19 85.19
N ILE A 334 22.37 -14.14 85.04
CA ILE A 334 21.13 -14.18 85.86
C ILE A 334 21.13 -15.36 86.85
N GLY A 335 22.23 -16.04 87.00
CA GLY A 335 22.40 -17.17 87.98
C GLY A 335 22.87 -18.47 87.31
N SER A 336 23.18 -19.46 88.06
CA SER A 336 23.53 -20.81 87.58
C SER A 336 22.35 -21.75 87.81
N ALA A 337 22.04 -22.60 86.85
CA ALA A 337 21.04 -23.66 87.01
C ALA A 337 21.60 -24.94 87.51
N GLY A 338 22.28 -24.90 88.66
CA GLY A 338 22.71 -26.12 89.38
C GLY A 338 24.23 -26.46 89.32
N ASP A 339 25.03 -25.89 88.42
CA ASP A 339 26.47 -25.99 88.37
C ASP A 339 27.13 -24.65 88.80
N PRO A 340 27.94 -24.63 89.89
CA PRO A 340 28.58 -23.38 90.34
C PRO A 340 29.67 -22.88 89.39
N ASN A 341 30.09 -23.66 88.44
CA ASN A 341 31.09 -23.30 87.42
C ASN A 341 30.43 -22.76 86.11
N GLU A 342 29.10 -22.77 86.03
CA GLU A 342 28.37 -22.32 84.89
C GLU A 342 27.35 -21.19 85.28
N ALA A 343 27.14 -20.32 84.41
CA ALA A 343 26.11 -19.24 84.51
C ALA A 343 25.11 -19.35 83.39
N THR A 344 23.90 -18.90 83.70
CA THR A 344 22.92 -18.55 82.63
C THR A 344 23.07 -17.07 82.27
N VAL A 345 23.23 -16.80 81.00
CA VAL A 345 23.35 -15.38 80.49
C VAL A 345 22.09 -15.04 79.80
N GLU A 346 21.49 -13.91 80.20
CA GLU A 346 20.39 -13.27 79.44
C GLU A 346 20.99 -12.21 78.54
N VAL A 347 20.66 -12.29 77.28
CA VAL A 347 20.99 -11.29 76.26
C VAL A 347 19.73 -10.52 75.92
N THR A 348 19.80 -9.20 75.98
CA THR A 348 18.72 -8.31 75.60
C THR A 348 19.17 -7.42 74.44
N TRP A 349 18.25 -7.01 73.58
CA TRP A 349 18.55 -6.12 72.46
C TRP A 349 17.32 -5.35 72.01
N THR A 350 17.57 -4.27 71.26
CA THR A 350 16.56 -3.54 70.50
C THR A 350 16.77 -3.84 68.99
N PRO A 351 15.78 -4.39 68.32
CA PRO A 351 15.92 -4.63 66.87
C PRO A 351 15.97 -3.28 66.12
N GLY A 352 16.71 -3.28 65.00
CA GLY A 352 16.72 -2.15 64.06
C GLY A 352 15.43 -2.09 63.22
N SER A 353 15.54 -1.65 61.98
CA SER A 353 14.45 -1.73 61.01
C SER A 353 14.43 -3.11 60.33
N PRO A 354 13.26 -3.70 60.07
CA PRO A 354 13.18 -4.90 59.26
C PRO A 354 13.39 -4.61 57.75
N ASN A 355 13.57 -3.35 57.40
CA ASN A 355 13.96 -2.87 56.10
C ASN A 355 13.07 -3.38 54.94
N GLY A 356 11.76 -3.32 55.15
CA GLY A 356 10.76 -3.61 54.08
C GLY A 356 10.14 -5.00 54.13
N LYS A 357 10.69 -5.97 54.83
CA LYS A 357 10.08 -7.28 55.05
C LYS A 357 9.59 -7.44 56.48
N VAL A 358 8.92 -8.52 56.76
CA VAL A 358 8.61 -8.91 58.14
C VAL A 358 9.85 -9.52 58.78
N TRP A 359 9.97 -9.36 60.13
CA TRP A 359 11.04 -9.99 60.88
C TRP A 359 11.03 -11.52 60.70
N GLY A 360 12.19 -12.10 60.36
CA GLY A 360 12.48 -13.50 60.51
C GLY A 360 13.05 -13.82 61.91
N PRO A 361 13.43 -15.04 62.21
CA PRO A 361 14.06 -15.42 63.47
C PRO A 361 15.39 -14.68 63.65
N ALA A 362 15.70 -14.34 64.90
CA ALA A 362 17.00 -13.77 65.28
C ALA A 362 17.95 -14.85 65.75
N THR A 363 19.24 -14.70 65.41
CA THR A 363 20.32 -15.57 65.94
C THR A 363 21.07 -14.81 67.05
N VAL A 364 21.04 -15.32 68.23
CA VAL A 364 21.78 -14.78 69.40
C VAL A 364 23.00 -15.68 69.62
N SER A 365 24.20 -15.09 69.56
CA SER A 365 25.48 -15.79 69.78
C SER A 365 26.09 -15.32 71.06
N VAL A 366 26.47 -16.26 71.91
CA VAL A 366 27.19 -15.98 73.14
C VAL A 366 28.45 -16.86 73.15
N ASN A 367 29.65 -16.27 73.19
CA ASN A 367 30.96 -16.96 73.11
C ASN A 367 31.03 -17.96 71.94
N GLY A 368 30.33 -17.68 70.82
CA GLY A 368 30.28 -18.53 69.59
C GLY A 368 29.25 -19.66 69.68
N VAL A 369 28.43 -19.72 70.71
CA VAL A 369 27.26 -20.62 70.75
C VAL A 369 26.05 -19.91 70.32
N ASP A 370 25.37 -20.39 69.25
CA ASP A 370 24.26 -19.78 68.59
C ASP A 370 22.91 -20.37 69.05
N VAL A 371 21.98 -19.50 69.38
CA VAL A 371 20.57 -19.85 69.65
C VAL A 371 19.68 -19.06 68.73
N GLN A 372 18.76 -19.75 68.05
CA GLN A 372 17.71 -19.10 67.30
C GLN A 372 16.49 -18.80 68.18
N VAL A 373 15.97 -17.59 68.06
CA VAL A 373 14.79 -17.15 68.77
C VAL A 373 13.74 -16.63 67.79
N SER A 374 12.50 -16.58 68.24
CA SER A 374 11.40 -16.08 67.39
C SER A 374 11.63 -14.61 66.98
N SER A 375 10.99 -14.20 65.89
CA SER A 375 11.08 -12.89 65.29
C SER A 375 10.66 -11.74 66.25
N ASP A 376 9.83 -12.03 67.22
CA ASP A 376 9.30 -11.12 68.20
C ASP A 376 10.11 -11.10 69.52
N ALA A 377 11.06 -12.02 69.67
CA ALA A 377 11.93 -12.06 70.85
C ALA A 377 12.78 -10.81 70.99
N ARG A 378 12.98 -10.33 72.21
CA ARG A 378 13.85 -9.21 72.56
C ARG A 378 14.84 -9.61 73.63
N THR A 379 14.72 -10.86 74.09
CA THR A 379 15.61 -11.50 75.08
C THR A 379 15.85 -12.92 74.69
N ALA A 380 17.00 -13.45 75.06
CA ALA A 380 17.35 -14.85 74.93
C ALA A 380 18.20 -15.25 76.14
N THR A 381 18.02 -16.47 76.60
CA THR A 381 18.83 -17.04 77.69
C THR A 381 19.68 -18.21 77.21
N LEU A 382 20.97 -18.22 77.54
CA LEU A 382 21.89 -19.28 77.23
C LEU A 382 22.48 -19.76 78.57
N SER A 383 22.30 -21.05 78.85
CA SER A 383 22.91 -21.76 80.04
C SER A 383 24.23 -22.42 79.63
N GLY A 384 25.05 -22.77 80.64
CA GLY A 384 26.32 -23.44 80.39
C GLY A 384 27.49 -22.52 80.04
N VAL A 385 27.37 -21.20 80.35
CA VAL A 385 28.48 -20.27 80.18
C VAL A 385 29.43 -20.35 81.37
N PRO A 386 30.74 -20.62 81.18
CA PRO A 386 31.68 -20.76 82.28
C PRO A 386 31.76 -19.49 83.13
N THR A 387 31.69 -19.66 84.50
CA THR A 387 31.78 -18.53 85.40
C THR A 387 33.21 -17.96 85.42
N GLY A 388 33.35 -16.65 85.57
CA GLY A 388 34.61 -15.90 85.50
C GLY A 388 35.17 -15.68 84.11
N SER A 389 34.50 -16.17 83.05
CA SER A 389 34.85 -15.87 81.64
C SER A 389 34.29 -14.51 81.20
N LYS A 390 34.99 -13.88 80.24
CA LYS A 390 34.48 -12.71 79.56
C LYS A 390 33.41 -13.17 78.59
N VAL A 391 32.24 -12.57 78.68
CA VAL A 391 31.12 -12.83 77.76
C VAL A 391 31.17 -11.90 76.57
N SER A 392 31.14 -12.48 75.38
CA SER A 392 30.91 -11.78 74.12
C SER A 392 29.55 -12.17 73.56
N ALA A 393 28.66 -11.23 73.37
CA ALA A 393 27.33 -11.48 72.79
C ALA A 393 27.13 -10.68 71.54
N SER A 394 26.49 -11.27 70.55
CA SER A 394 26.02 -10.59 69.34
C SER A 394 24.65 -11.10 68.94
N VAL A 395 23.90 -10.22 68.24
CA VAL A 395 22.55 -10.53 67.75
C VAL A 395 22.52 -10.25 66.27
N THR A 396 22.19 -11.26 65.46
CA THR A 396 21.97 -11.13 64.03
C THR A 396 20.47 -11.22 63.74
N MET A 397 19.93 -10.15 63.21
CA MET A 397 18.51 -10.09 62.78
C MET A 397 18.36 -10.65 61.36
N SER A 398 17.22 -11.33 61.05
CA SER A 398 16.86 -11.75 59.72
C SER A 398 15.48 -11.17 59.31
N ASN A 399 15.20 -11.15 57.99
CA ASN A 399 13.92 -10.74 57.45
C ASN A 399 13.56 -11.52 56.20
#